data_b2fdaacca71a387f1efdeda28e992243
#
_entry.id   b2fdaacca71a387f1efdeda28e992243
#
_cell.length_a   1.000
_cell.length_b   1.000
_cell.length_c   1.000
_cell.angle_alpha   90.00
_cell.angle_beta   90.00
_cell.angle_gamma   90.00
#
_symmetry.space_group_name_H-M   'P 1'
#
loop_
_entity.id
_entity.type
_entity.pdbx_description
1 polymer ?
#
loop_
_entity_poly.entity_id
_entity_poly.type
_entity_poly.pdbx_seq_one_letter_code
_entity_poly.pdbx_strand_id
1 'polypeptide(L)'
;MSLSIEKQIELLLAGHPLEIGDMHDSTHAVQDEIGGKGTPSTYIPICQKTVTYIVAAVVINNQGEVLMMQEAKATCSGKWYLPAGRVEPNENLLDAVKREVLEETGLTLDPETLILVECATGSWFRFVFTGKITGGKLKTLEEANEESLQACWVNNVNDLSLRSHDIISLIERGKTYVTNKNIPQHPYLMPISIPLSKLLLRLTITSKKRSTNKLHVLVSDTMPFHLPICEINPHRNLLSTLHNFMKELFGNGVAQHKPHGILSLEFSGGQGGDGLCLTLLVSFKLPVEDVPATGKFIWHELPENLATSITSRLPRNMTVPLNVIR
;
A
#
# COMPACT_ATOMS: atom_id res chain seq x y z
N MET A 1 10.30 9.80 25.17
CA MET A 1 10.37 11.13 24.51
C MET A 1 9.76 10.97 23.12
N SER A 2 8.81 11.81 22.75
CA SER A 2 8.23 11.78 21.41
C SER A 2 9.28 12.16 20.36
N LEU A 3 9.24 11.48 19.20
CA LEU A 3 10.14 11.77 18.08
C LEU A 3 9.80 13.13 17.46
N SER A 4 10.83 13.89 17.03
CA SER A 4 10.60 15.09 16.22
C SER A 4 9.99 14.71 14.86
N ILE A 5 9.34 15.66 14.19
CA ILE A 5 8.74 15.39 12.87
C ILE A 5 9.79 15.02 11.82
N GLU A 6 10.97 15.62 11.88
CA GLU A 6 12.10 15.30 11.03
C GLU A 6 12.49 13.83 11.20
N LYS A 7 12.58 13.37 12.45
CA LYS A 7 12.91 11.98 12.75
C LYS A 7 11.82 11.01 12.31
N GLN A 8 10.55 11.38 12.45
CA GLN A 8 9.44 10.59 11.92
C GLN A 8 9.55 10.44 10.39
N ILE A 9 9.85 11.50 9.66
CA ILE A 9 10.01 11.46 8.20
C ILE A 9 11.25 10.65 7.79
N GLU A 10 12.37 10.78 8.51
CA GLU A 10 13.56 9.95 8.28
C GLU A 10 13.24 8.45 8.41
N LEU A 11 12.59 8.06 9.51
CA LEU A 11 12.21 6.66 9.76
C LEU A 11 11.26 6.15 8.68
N LEU A 12 10.25 6.96 8.32
CA LEU A 12 9.29 6.63 7.27
C LEU A 12 10.00 6.34 5.93
N LEU A 13 10.91 7.23 5.51
CA LEU A 13 11.64 7.09 4.26
C LEU A 13 12.66 5.95 4.28
N ALA A 14 13.15 5.59 5.45
CA ALA A 14 14.05 4.46 5.67
C ALA A 14 13.32 3.10 5.82
N GLY A 15 11.97 3.10 5.80
CA GLY A 15 11.19 1.87 5.98
C GLY A 15 11.16 1.36 7.42
N HIS A 16 11.28 2.26 8.39
CA HIS A 16 11.14 1.93 9.80
C HIS A 16 9.74 2.28 10.34
N PRO A 17 9.25 1.57 11.36
CA PRO A 17 7.95 1.85 11.95
C PRO A 17 7.91 3.22 12.59
N LEU A 18 6.75 3.86 12.48
CA LEU A 18 6.41 5.01 13.30
C LEU A 18 5.54 4.53 14.45
N GLU A 19 5.98 4.78 15.68
CA GLU A 19 5.13 4.54 16.83
C GLU A 19 3.86 5.40 16.66
N ILE A 20 2.74 4.72 16.49
CA ILE A 20 1.43 5.33 16.63
C ILE A 20 1.22 5.36 18.15
N GLY A 21 1.73 6.41 18.81
CA GLY A 21 1.51 6.61 20.24
C GLY A 21 0.03 6.49 20.59
N ASP A 22 -0.36 6.68 21.85
CA ASP A 22 -1.77 6.67 22.31
C ASP A 22 -2.61 7.74 21.59
N MET A 23 -2.60 7.70 20.26
CA MET A 23 -3.33 8.58 19.36
C MET A 23 -4.84 8.24 19.34
N HIS A 24 -5.33 7.53 20.38
CA HIS A 24 -6.76 7.25 20.54
C HIS A 24 -7.63 8.51 20.56
N ASP A 25 -7.06 9.66 20.95
CA ASP A 25 -7.80 10.94 20.98
C ASP A 25 -7.62 11.81 19.72
N SER A 26 -6.68 11.50 18.82
CA SER A 26 -6.35 12.35 17.65
C SER A 26 -6.65 11.70 16.30
N THR A 27 -7.13 10.46 16.26
CA THR A 27 -7.65 9.86 15.04
C THR A 27 -9.03 10.46 14.75
N HIS A 28 -9.08 11.38 13.78
CA HIS A 28 -10.36 11.92 13.34
C HIS A 28 -11.19 10.84 12.66
N ALA A 29 -12.34 10.50 13.23
CA ALA A 29 -13.37 9.78 12.50
C ALA A 29 -13.91 10.73 11.42
N VAL A 30 -13.58 10.49 10.16
CA VAL A 30 -14.06 11.31 9.04
C VAL A 30 -15.58 11.28 9.03
N GLN A 31 -16.23 12.41 9.39
CA GLN A 31 -17.69 12.53 9.36
C GLN A 31 -18.16 12.62 7.91
N ASP A 32 -19.05 11.73 7.52
CA ASP A 32 -19.72 11.82 6.22
C ASP A 32 -20.82 12.90 6.26
N GLU A 33 -20.65 14.01 5.56
CA GLU A 33 -21.68 15.05 5.39
C GLU A 33 -22.92 14.59 4.60
N ILE A 34 -22.88 13.42 3.98
CA ILE A 34 -23.98 12.88 3.16
C ILE A 34 -24.53 11.64 3.86
N GLY A 35 -25.38 11.80 4.88
CA GLY A 35 -26.35 10.80 5.39
C GLY A 35 -25.92 9.34 5.51
N GLY A 36 -24.65 9.04 5.35
CA GLY A 36 -24.03 7.72 5.52
C GLY A 36 -23.47 7.61 6.93
N LYS A 37 -23.76 6.50 7.60
CA LYS A 37 -23.16 6.18 8.89
C LYS A 37 -21.65 6.38 8.80
N GLY A 38 -21.09 7.33 9.56
CA GLY A 38 -19.64 7.52 9.73
C GLY A 38 -18.99 6.17 10.09
N THR A 39 -17.68 6.07 9.95
CA THR A 39 -16.95 4.84 10.37
C THR A 39 -17.42 4.52 11.78
N PRO A 40 -18.03 3.35 12.02
CA PRO A 40 -18.41 3.03 13.38
C PRO A 40 -17.13 3.05 14.22
N SER A 41 -17.11 3.82 15.32
CA SER A 41 -16.03 3.78 16.31
C SER A 41 -15.74 2.36 16.84
N THR A 42 -16.63 1.43 16.52
CA THR A 42 -16.63 0.02 16.90
C THR A 42 -16.13 -0.94 15.81
N TYR A 43 -15.72 -0.46 14.61
CA TYR A 43 -15.20 -1.37 13.59
C TYR A 43 -13.82 -1.90 14.00
N ILE A 44 -13.74 -3.23 14.07
CA ILE A 44 -12.51 -3.96 14.35
C ILE A 44 -12.16 -4.77 13.09
N PRO A 45 -11.00 -4.55 12.48
CA PRO A 45 -10.52 -5.40 11.40
C PRO A 45 -10.19 -6.78 11.97
N ILE A 46 -10.81 -7.81 11.40
CA ILE A 46 -10.55 -9.23 11.70
C ILE A 46 -10.31 -9.91 10.35
N CYS A 47 -9.10 -10.43 10.17
CA CYS A 47 -8.67 -11.07 8.93
C CYS A 47 -9.64 -12.17 8.50
N GLN A 48 -10.00 -12.18 7.21
CA GLN A 48 -10.98 -13.07 6.58
C GLN A 48 -12.43 -12.95 7.10
N LYS A 49 -12.72 -12.07 8.07
CA LYS A 49 -14.08 -11.86 8.59
C LYS A 49 -14.62 -10.47 8.25
N THR A 50 -13.97 -9.42 8.73
CA THR A 50 -14.39 -8.04 8.50
C THR A 50 -13.49 -7.32 7.53
N VAL A 51 -12.24 -7.79 7.37
CA VAL A 51 -11.28 -7.30 6.37
C VAL A 51 -10.71 -8.46 5.57
N THR A 52 -10.47 -8.21 4.28
CA THR A 52 -9.83 -9.17 3.36
C THR A 52 -8.49 -8.62 2.92
N TYR A 53 -7.44 -9.36 3.20
CA TYR A 53 -6.09 -9.12 2.71
C TYR A 53 -5.71 -10.21 1.73
N ILE A 54 -5.20 -9.82 0.58
CA ILE A 54 -4.73 -10.72 -0.49
C ILE A 54 -3.29 -10.38 -0.79
N VAL A 55 -2.47 -11.38 -0.98
CA VAL A 55 -1.12 -11.24 -1.54
C VAL A 55 -1.09 -11.83 -2.94
N ALA A 56 -0.27 -11.24 -3.81
CA ALA A 56 0.00 -11.77 -5.14
C ALA A 56 1.48 -11.58 -5.46
N ALA A 57 2.07 -12.51 -6.20
CA ALA A 57 3.44 -12.43 -6.65
C ALA A 57 3.52 -12.28 -8.16
N VAL A 58 4.22 -11.24 -8.64
CA VAL A 58 4.65 -11.09 -10.02
C VAL A 58 6.13 -11.38 -10.08
N VAL A 59 6.48 -12.62 -10.36
CA VAL A 59 7.86 -13.09 -10.43
C VAL A 59 8.27 -13.24 -11.90
N ILE A 60 9.40 -12.65 -12.26
CA ILE A 60 9.90 -12.62 -13.63
C ILE A 60 11.32 -13.20 -13.64
N ASN A 61 11.54 -14.20 -14.48
CA ASN A 61 12.85 -14.83 -14.63
C ASN A 61 13.78 -14.02 -15.57
N ASN A 62 15.02 -14.47 -15.71
CA ASN A 62 16.02 -13.81 -16.53
C ASN A 62 15.69 -13.82 -18.04
N GLN A 63 14.76 -14.65 -18.48
CA GLN A 63 14.25 -14.71 -19.86
C GLN A 63 13.08 -13.75 -20.08
N GLY A 64 12.61 -13.06 -19.04
CA GLY A 64 11.46 -12.15 -19.08
C GLY A 64 10.11 -12.88 -19.00
N GLU A 65 10.11 -14.17 -18.69
CA GLU A 65 8.90 -14.96 -18.49
C GLU A 65 8.33 -14.75 -17.11
N VAL A 66 7.01 -14.85 -17.00
CA VAL A 66 6.24 -14.66 -15.77
C VAL A 66 5.90 -16.01 -15.16
N LEU A 67 6.06 -16.14 -13.85
CA LEU A 67 5.59 -17.32 -13.12
C LEU A 67 4.06 -17.31 -13.05
N MET A 68 3.45 -18.36 -13.57
CA MET A 68 2.00 -18.55 -13.57
C MET A 68 1.65 -19.90 -12.96
N MET A 69 0.48 -19.96 -12.31
CA MET A 69 -0.10 -21.20 -11.79
C MET A 69 -1.43 -21.50 -12.48
N GLN A 70 -1.81 -22.76 -12.52
CA GLN A 70 -3.08 -23.21 -13.09
C GLN A 70 -4.04 -23.61 -11.97
N GLU A 71 -5.20 -23.00 -11.94
CA GLU A 71 -6.20 -23.14 -10.88
C GLU A 71 -6.76 -24.57 -10.80
N ALA A 72 -6.84 -25.08 -9.56
CA ALA A 72 -7.52 -26.35 -9.25
C ALA A 72 -8.97 -26.16 -8.83
N LYS A 73 -9.35 -24.98 -8.31
CA LYS A 73 -10.69 -24.67 -7.79
C LYS A 73 -11.77 -24.89 -8.84
N ALA A 74 -12.80 -25.65 -8.53
CA ALA A 74 -13.84 -26.10 -9.48
C ALA A 74 -14.47 -24.96 -10.32
N THR A 75 -14.61 -23.76 -9.75
CA THR A 75 -15.21 -22.59 -10.44
C THR A 75 -14.32 -21.99 -11.54
N CYS A 76 -13.02 -22.26 -11.51
CA CYS A 76 -12.03 -21.73 -12.45
C CYS A 76 -10.94 -22.75 -12.83
N SER A 77 -11.19 -24.03 -12.61
CA SER A 77 -10.24 -25.11 -12.89
C SER A 77 -9.69 -25.04 -14.31
N GLY A 78 -8.38 -25.22 -14.42
CA GLY A 78 -7.65 -25.19 -15.69
C GLY A 78 -7.33 -23.80 -16.21
N LYS A 79 -7.82 -22.72 -15.58
CA LYS A 79 -7.48 -21.36 -15.94
C LYS A 79 -6.18 -20.92 -15.27
N TRP A 80 -5.47 -19.99 -15.90
CA TRP A 80 -4.19 -19.51 -15.43
C TRP A 80 -4.32 -18.19 -14.64
N TYR A 81 -3.52 -18.09 -13.59
CA TYR A 81 -3.45 -16.89 -12.76
C TYR A 81 -2.04 -16.67 -12.20
N LEU A 82 -1.79 -15.52 -11.57
CA LEU A 82 -0.58 -15.29 -10.76
C LEU A 82 -0.68 -16.11 -9.46
N PRO A 83 0.44 -16.53 -8.86
CA PRO A 83 0.44 -17.05 -7.51
C PRO A 83 -0.14 -15.99 -6.56
N ALA A 84 -1.27 -16.32 -5.91
CA ALA A 84 -2.00 -15.35 -5.11
C ALA A 84 -3.06 -16.00 -4.21
N GLY A 85 -3.14 -15.55 -2.96
CA GLY A 85 -4.18 -16.00 -2.07
C GLY A 85 -4.45 -15.06 -0.91
N ARG A 86 -5.30 -15.51 0.00
CA ARG A 86 -5.69 -14.74 1.19
C ARG A 86 -4.64 -14.89 2.27
N VAL A 87 -4.35 -13.79 2.93
CA VAL A 87 -3.58 -13.81 4.18
C VAL A 87 -4.37 -14.56 5.24
N GLU A 88 -3.72 -15.44 5.96
CA GLU A 88 -4.33 -16.19 7.05
C GLU A 88 -4.34 -15.40 8.37
N PRO A 89 -5.23 -15.73 9.30
CA PRO A 89 -5.20 -15.13 10.63
C PRO A 89 -3.83 -15.35 11.32
N ASN A 90 -3.28 -14.30 11.89
CA ASN A 90 -1.95 -14.27 12.53
C ASN A 90 -0.75 -14.44 11.57
N GLU A 91 -0.96 -14.27 10.27
CA GLU A 91 0.09 -14.31 9.28
C GLU A 91 0.48 -12.88 8.83
N ASN A 92 1.78 -12.62 8.63
CA ASN A 92 2.21 -11.37 8.02
C ASN A 92 2.21 -11.46 6.49
N LEU A 93 2.24 -10.30 5.81
CA LEU A 93 2.12 -10.24 4.35
C LEU A 93 3.28 -10.95 3.63
N LEU A 94 4.49 -10.96 4.19
CA LEU A 94 5.65 -11.59 3.57
C LEU A 94 5.60 -13.11 3.69
N ASP A 95 5.15 -13.60 4.84
CA ASP A 95 4.97 -15.04 5.02
C ASP A 95 3.83 -15.56 4.14
N ALA A 96 2.74 -14.79 4.04
CA ALA A 96 1.62 -15.13 3.16
C ALA A 96 2.06 -15.25 1.69
N VAL A 97 2.79 -14.29 1.14
CA VAL A 97 3.20 -14.36 -0.27
C VAL A 97 4.20 -15.48 -0.52
N LYS A 98 5.08 -15.79 0.44
CA LYS A 98 5.99 -16.93 0.37
C LYS A 98 5.24 -18.25 0.38
N ARG A 99 4.26 -18.40 1.29
CA ARG A 99 3.41 -19.59 1.41
C ARG A 99 2.63 -19.83 0.12
N GLU A 100 1.91 -18.81 -0.38
CA GLU A 100 1.12 -18.95 -1.63
C GLU A 100 1.97 -19.33 -2.83
N VAL A 101 3.16 -18.71 -3.00
CA VAL A 101 4.07 -19.10 -4.09
C VAL A 101 4.53 -20.53 -3.93
N LEU A 102 4.87 -20.97 -2.72
CA LEU A 102 5.31 -22.35 -2.48
C LEU A 102 4.17 -23.36 -2.73
N GLU A 103 3.00 -23.12 -2.18
CA GLU A 103 1.83 -24.03 -2.27
C GLU A 103 1.31 -24.15 -3.71
N GLU A 104 1.26 -23.04 -4.45
CA GLU A 104 0.69 -23.00 -5.78
C GLU A 104 1.71 -23.36 -6.88
N THR A 105 3.03 -23.14 -6.66
CA THR A 105 4.03 -23.32 -7.71
C THR A 105 5.16 -24.30 -7.37
N GLY A 106 5.33 -24.71 -6.12
CA GLY A 106 6.44 -25.53 -5.64
C GLY A 106 7.77 -24.77 -5.51
N LEU A 107 7.79 -23.45 -5.76
CA LEU A 107 9.00 -22.64 -5.74
C LEU A 107 9.10 -21.83 -4.44
N THR A 108 10.34 -21.59 -4.00
CA THR A 108 10.63 -20.74 -2.83
C THR A 108 10.92 -19.32 -3.30
N LEU A 109 10.08 -18.37 -2.86
CA LEU A 109 10.21 -16.94 -3.14
C LEU A 109 11.00 -16.23 -2.04
N ASP A 110 11.93 -15.36 -2.44
CA ASP A 110 12.48 -14.29 -1.62
C ASP A 110 11.89 -12.95 -2.10
N PRO A 111 10.88 -12.38 -1.40
CA PRO A 111 10.25 -11.13 -1.80
C PRO A 111 11.23 -9.97 -1.68
N GLU A 112 11.35 -9.13 -2.72
CA GLU A 112 12.26 -7.97 -2.72
C GLU A 112 11.52 -6.65 -2.44
N THR A 113 10.31 -6.50 -2.98
CA THR A 113 9.55 -5.25 -2.79
C THR A 113 8.08 -5.40 -3.15
N LEU A 114 7.27 -4.56 -2.52
CA LEU A 114 5.90 -4.28 -2.92
C LEU A 114 5.93 -3.40 -4.19
N ILE A 115 5.21 -3.79 -5.24
CA ILE A 115 5.17 -3.05 -6.52
C ILE A 115 3.83 -2.37 -6.78
N LEU A 116 2.78 -2.76 -6.05
CA LEU A 116 1.45 -2.20 -6.19
C LEU A 116 0.60 -2.56 -4.96
N VAL A 117 -0.29 -1.66 -4.57
CA VAL A 117 -1.41 -1.96 -3.66
C VAL A 117 -2.71 -1.68 -4.40
N GLU A 118 -3.66 -2.59 -4.31
CA GLU A 118 -5.02 -2.39 -4.78
C GLU A 118 -6.00 -2.38 -3.61
N CYS A 119 -7.03 -1.56 -3.73
CA CYS A 119 -8.09 -1.42 -2.76
C CYS A 119 -9.44 -1.34 -3.49
N ALA A 120 -10.40 -2.20 -3.18
CA ALA A 120 -11.75 -2.11 -3.74
C ALA A 120 -12.67 -1.31 -2.82
N THR A 121 -12.73 -1.73 -1.55
CA THR A 121 -13.36 -1.00 -0.44
C THR A 121 -12.31 -0.71 0.62
N GLY A 122 -12.65 0.04 1.66
CA GLY A 122 -11.74 0.26 2.79
C GLY A 122 -11.49 -0.98 3.65
N SER A 123 -12.06 -2.13 3.29
CA SER A 123 -11.87 -3.42 3.96
C SER A 123 -11.42 -4.55 3.03
N TRP A 124 -10.98 -4.21 1.81
CA TRP A 124 -10.42 -5.18 0.87
C TRP A 124 -9.14 -4.61 0.23
N PHE A 125 -8.02 -5.33 0.42
CA PHE A 125 -6.70 -4.93 -0.06
C PHE A 125 -5.99 -6.10 -0.74
N ARG A 126 -5.29 -5.79 -1.85
CA ARG A 126 -4.36 -6.72 -2.52
C ARG A 126 -2.98 -6.09 -2.57
N PHE A 127 -2.00 -6.82 -2.04
CA PHE A 127 -0.58 -6.43 -2.01
C PHE A 127 0.17 -7.25 -3.04
N VAL A 128 0.75 -6.59 -4.03
CA VAL A 128 1.44 -7.23 -5.14
C VAL A 128 2.94 -7.09 -4.95
N PHE A 129 3.62 -8.22 -4.80
CA PHE A 129 5.06 -8.29 -4.59
C PHE A 129 5.78 -8.74 -5.84
N THR A 130 7.07 -8.40 -5.95
CA THR A 130 8.03 -9.05 -6.81
C THR A 130 9.21 -9.53 -5.98
N GLY A 131 10.00 -10.45 -6.51
CA GLY A 131 11.12 -11.03 -5.82
C GLY A 131 11.84 -12.08 -6.68
N LYS A 132 12.75 -12.82 -6.04
CA LYS A 132 13.57 -13.86 -6.68
C LYS A 132 13.18 -15.25 -6.21
N ILE A 133 13.23 -16.19 -7.12
CA ILE A 133 13.16 -17.62 -6.76
C ILE A 133 14.53 -18.06 -6.25
N THR A 134 14.55 -18.61 -5.06
CA THR A 134 15.77 -19.08 -4.37
C THR A 134 15.88 -20.59 -4.29
N GLY A 135 14.81 -21.31 -4.64
CA GLY A 135 14.80 -22.78 -4.59
C GLY A 135 13.46 -23.36 -5.00
N GLY A 136 13.30 -24.66 -4.74
CA GLY A 136 12.09 -25.40 -5.07
C GLY A 136 12.14 -26.03 -6.46
N LYS A 137 11.05 -26.70 -6.83
CA LYS A 137 10.83 -27.33 -8.13
C LYS A 137 9.44 -26.97 -8.61
N LEU A 138 9.32 -26.54 -9.87
CA LEU A 138 8.02 -26.23 -10.47
C LEU A 138 7.06 -27.42 -10.34
N LYS A 139 5.87 -27.13 -9.80
CA LYS A 139 4.79 -28.10 -9.65
C LYS A 139 4.32 -28.59 -11.01
N THR A 140 4.29 -29.92 -11.17
CA THR A 140 3.80 -30.60 -12.37
C THR A 140 2.35 -31.06 -12.20
N LEU A 141 1.70 -31.50 -13.29
CA LEU A 141 0.35 -32.07 -13.23
C LEU A 141 0.27 -33.33 -12.36
N GLU A 142 1.35 -34.07 -12.20
CA GLU A 142 1.43 -35.24 -11.32
C GLU A 142 1.40 -34.86 -9.84
N GLU A 143 1.82 -33.63 -9.53
CA GLU A 143 1.85 -33.03 -8.19
C GLU A 143 0.61 -32.16 -7.91
N ALA A 144 -0.40 -32.23 -8.80
CA ALA A 144 -1.65 -31.46 -8.65
C ALA A 144 -2.34 -31.73 -7.30
N ASN A 145 -2.84 -30.67 -6.67
CA ASN A 145 -3.58 -30.74 -5.42
C ASN A 145 -4.74 -29.73 -5.43
N GLU A 146 -5.35 -29.49 -4.28
CA GLU A 146 -6.48 -28.55 -4.13
C GLU A 146 -6.09 -27.07 -4.36
N GLU A 147 -4.81 -26.72 -4.22
CA GLU A 147 -4.33 -25.34 -4.40
C GLU A 147 -4.11 -25.01 -5.88
N SER A 148 -3.42 -25.89 -6.61
CA SER A 148 -3.14 -25.70 -8.04
C SER A 148 -2.93 -27.00 -8.77
N LEU A 149 -3.17 -26.98 -10.10
CA LEU A 149 -2.91 -28.13 -10.97
C LEU A 149 -1.43 -28.24 -11.35
N GLN A 150 -0.81 -27.12 -11.71
CA GLN A 150 0.60 -27.01 -12.11
C GLN A 150 1.05 -25.56 -12.12
N ALA A 151 2.34 -25.34 -12.29
CA ALA A 151 2.92 -24.03 -12.51
C ALA A 151 3.89 -24.03 -13.70
N CYS A 152 4.06 -22.90 -14.36
CA CYS A 152 5.04 -22.75 -15.43
C CYS A 152 5.52 -21.29 -15.59
N TRP A 153 6.64 -21.15 -16.29
CA TRP A 153 7.12 -19.86 -16.77
C TRP A 153 6.48 -19.56 -18.13
N VAL A 154 5.91 -18.36 -18.28
CA VAL A 154 5.11 -17.98 -19.44
C VAL A 154 5.68 -16.71 -20.06
N ASN A 155 6.00 -16.78 -21.34
CA ASN A 155 6.49 -15.65 -22.11
C ASN A 155 5.34 -14.70 -22.49
N ASN A 156 4.31 -15.24 -23.15
CA ASN A 156 3.14 -14.50 -23.60
C ASN A 156 1.88 -14.94 -22.84
N VAL A 157 1.46 -14.15 -21.89
CA VAL A 157 0.29 -14.44 -21.04
C VAL A 157 -1.02 -14.42 -21.83
N ASN A 158 -1.06 -13.71 -22.98
CA ASN A 158 -2.27 -13.64 -23.82
C ASN A 158 -2.59 -14.97 -24.54
N ASP A 159 -1.65 -15.91 -24.59
CA ASP A 159 -1.87 -17.23 -25.18
C ASP A 159 -2.59 -18.19 -24.22
N LEU A 160 -2.82 -17.76 -22.97
CA LEU A 160 -3.42 -18.55 -21.92
C LEU A 160 -4.90 -18.22 -21.69
N SER A 161 -5.66 -19.26 -21.29
CA SER A 161 -7.02 -19.04 -20.76
C SER A 161 -6.92 -18.51 -19.33
N LEU A 162 -6.98 -17.20 -19.15
CA LEU A 162 -6.84 -16.54 -17.86
C LEU A 162 -8.10 -16.70 -17.00
N ARG A 163 -7.92 -16.86 -15.70
CA ARG A 163 -9.00 -16.79 -14.72
C ARG A 163 -9.65 -15.40 -14.71
N SER A 164 -8.85 -14.36 -14.81
CA SER A 164 -9.28 -12.98 -14.90
C SER A 164 -8.21 -12.14 -15.60
N HIS A 165 -8.62 -11.09 -16.31
CA HIS A 165 -7.71 -10.21 -17.06
C HIS A 165 -7.12 -9.08 -16.18
N ASP A 166 -7.55 -8.96 -14.93
CA ASP A 166 -7.03 -7.98 -13.96
C ASP A 166 -5.53 -8.13 -13.73
N ILE A 167 -4.99 -9.35 -13.86
CA ILE A 167 -3.55 -9.62 -13.70
C ILE A 167 -2.67 -9.04 -14.79
N ILE A 168 -3.21 -8.70 -15.96
CA ILE A 168 -2.40 -8.17 -17.08
C ILE A 168 -1.71 -6.87 -16.65
N SER A 169 -2.45 -5.96 -16.03
CA SER A 169 -1.88 -4.70 -15.52
C SER A 169 -0.85 -4.92 -14.41
N LEU A 170 -1.04 -5.96 -13.58
CA LEU A 170 -0.09 -6.33 -12.53
C LEU A 170 1.21 -6.84 -13.13
N ILE A 171 1.11 -7.72 -14.14
CA ILE A 171 2.26 -8.28 -14.87
C ILE A 171 3.03 -7.18 -15.60
N GLU A 172 2.36 -6.26 -16.28
CA GLU A 172 2.98 -5.11 -16.95
C GLU A 172 3.74 -4.23 -15.95
N ARG A 173 3.14 -4.00 -14.78
CA ARG A 173 3.80 -3.26 -13.70
C ARG A 173 5.05 -3.98 -13.21
N GLY A 174 4.98 -5.29 -12.97
CA GLY A 174 6.12 -6.11 -12.55
C GLY A 174 7.22 -6.12 -13.62
N LYS A 175 6.87 -6.33 -14.88
CA LYS A 175 7.83 -6.26 -16.01
C LYS A 175 8.51 -4.90 -16.05
N THR A 176 7.75 -3.81 -15.98
CA THR A 176 8.31 -2.46 -15.98
C THR A 176 9.27 -2.25 -14.80
N TYR A 177 8.93 -2.75 -13.62
CA TYR A 177 9.75 -2.62 -12.42
C TYR A 177 11.07 -3.41 -12.51
N VAL A 178 10.98 -4.68 -12.96
CA VAL A 178 12.12 -5.60 -12.96
C VAL A 178 13.03 -5.40 -14.17
N THR A 179 12.48 -5.18 -15.37
CA THR A 179 13.26 -5.22 -16.62
C THR A 179 13.69 -3.84 -17.12
N ASN A 180 12.94 -2.78 -16.81
CA ASN A 180 13.21 -1.46 -17.38
C ASN A 180 14.11 -0.62 -16.47
N LYS A 181 15.41 -0.90 -16.49
CA LYS A 181 16.43 -0.17 -15.70
C LYS A 181 16.59 1.31 -16.09
N ASN A 182 16.05 1.73 -17.23
CA ASN A 182 16.15 3.12 -17.72
C ASN A 182 15.04 4.02 -17.16
N ILE A 183 13.99 3.46 -16.58
CA ILE A 183 12.91 4.22 -15.94
C ILE A 183 13.13 4.21 -14.43
N PRO A 184 13.32 5.39 -13.79
CA PRO A 184 13.41 5.46 -12.34
C PRO A 184 12.18 4.81 -11.68
N GLN A 185 12.43 3.97 -10.68
CA GLN A 185 11.42 3.27 -9.91
C GLN A 185 11.57 3.62 -8.43
N HIS A 186 10.48 3.44 -7.67
CA HIS A 186 10.53 3.61 -6.22
C HIS A 186 11.56 2.66 -5.60
N PRO A 187 12.23 3.06 -4.50
CA PRO A 187 13.08 2.16 -3.74
C PRO A 187 12.30 0.96 -3.21
N TYR A 188 13.02 -0.05 -2.79
CA TYR A 188 12.42 -1.20 -2.12
C TYR A 188 11.54 -0.75 -0.96
N LEU A 189 10.31 -1.26 -0.96
CA LEU A 189 9.34 -1.02 0.09
C LEU A 189 8.80 -2.36 0.55
N MET A 190 9.08 -2.68 1.82
CA MET A 190 8.60 -3.89 2.47
C MET A 190 7.57 -3.52 3.53
N PRO A 191 6.56 -4.36 3.77
CA PRO A 191 5.66 -4.20 4.90
C PRO A 191 6.42 -4.22 6.22
N ILE A 192 6.05 -3.33 7.13
CA ILE A 192 6.61 -3.22 8.47
C ILE A 192 5.62 -3.87 9.44
N SER A 193 6.09 -4.86 10.20
CA SER A 193 5.23 -5.54 11.18
C SER A 193 5.19 -4.75 12.49
N ILE A 194 4.00 -4.25 12.84
CA ILE A 194 3.74 -3.55 14.11
C ILE A 194 2.33 -3.88 14.62
N PRO A 195 2.09 -3.84 15.93
CA PRO A 195 0.74 -4.01 16.48
C PRO A 195 -0.19 -2.88 16.03
N LEU A 196 -1.28 -3.23 15.34
CA LEU A 196 -2.31 -2.31 14.87
C LEU A 196 -3.70 -2.92 15.03
N SER A 197 -4.60 -2.17 15.66
CA SER A 197 -6.00 -2.60 15.85
C SER A 197 -7.00 -1.92 14.91
N LYS A 198 -6.54 -1.02 14.02
CA LYS A 198 -7.37 -0.20 13.13
C LYS A 198 -6.84 -0.17 11.70
N LEU A 199 -7.72 0.19 10.76
CA LEU A 199 -7.34 0.51 9.38
C LEU A 199 -7.09 2.01 9.29
N LEU A 200 -5.86 2.40 9.00
CA LEU A 200 -5.40 3.78 9.07
C LEU A 200 -4.85 4.29 7.74
N LEU A 201 -5.13 5.54 7.45
CA LEU A 201 -4.52 6.32 6.37
C LEU A 201 -3.74 7.48 6.97
N ARG A 202 -2.41 7.45 6.85
CA ARG A 202 -1.49 8.53 7.22
C ARG A 202 -1.12 9.31 5.97
N LEU A 203 -1.05 10.64 6.07
CA LEU A 203 -0.71 11.48 4.93
C LEU A 203 0.60 12.25 5.16
N THR A 204 1.50 12.16 4.19
CA THR A 204 2.64 13.09 4.07
C THR A 204 2.23 14.13 3.04
N ILE A 205 1.66 15.26 3.50
CA ILE A 205 1.15 16.32 2.63
C ILE A 205 2.19 17.41 2.50
N THR A 206 2.56 17.78 1.28
CA THR A 206 3.64 18.72 1.02
C THR A 206 3.22 19.89 0.13
N SER A 207 3.79 21.04 0.40
CA SER A 207 3.73 22.23 -0.45
C SER A 207 5.00 23.08 -0.27
N LYS A 208 5.25 24.00 -1.20
CA LYS A 208 6.38 24.92 -1.12
C LYS A 208 5.94 26.29 -0.64
N LYS A 209 6.78 26.97 0.15
CA LYS A 209 6.56 28.36 0.51
C LYS A 209 6.95 29.28 -0.64
N ARG A 210 6.09 30.24 -0.99
CA ARG A 210 6.27 31.13 -2.14
C ARG A 210 7.57 31.94 -2.05
N SER A 211 7.83 32.53 -0.88
CA SER A 211 8.97 33.45 -0.69
C SER A 211 10.34 32.76 -0.67
N THR A 212 10.42 31.53 -0.17
CA THR A 212 11.70 30.82 0.05
C THR A 212 11.88 29.60 -0.85
N ASN A 213 10.82 29.16 -1.55
CA ASN A 213 10.75 27.90 -2.31
C ASN A 213 11.08 26.64 -1.48
N LYS A 214 11.14 26.77 -0.14
CA LYS A 214 11.39 25.65 0.76
C LYS A 214 10.17 24.75 0.89
N LEU A 215 10.42 23.44 1.00
CA LEU A 215 9.37 22.43 1.16
C LEU A 215 8.85 22.43 2.60
N HIS A 216 7.54 22.40 2.74
CA HIS A 216 6.85 22.26 4.01
C HIS A 216 6.02 20.97 3.99
N VAL A 217 5.84 20.39 5.16
CA VAL A 217 4.93 19.25 5.41
C VAL A 217 3.85 19.68 6.40
N LEU A 218 2.64 19.16 6.20
CA LEU A 218 1.54 19.40 7.13
C LEU A 218 1.71 18.51 8.36
N VAL A 219 1.61 19.09 9.55
CA VAL A 219 1.72 18.41 10.84
C VAL A 219 0.65 18.91 11.81
N SER A 220 0.38 18.15 12.89
CA SER A 220 -0.47 18.63 13.99
C SER A 220 0.08 19.96 14.58
N ASP A 221 -0.81 20.82 15.08
CA ASP A 221 -0.44 22.08 15.73
C ASP A 221 -0.06 21.91 17.21
N THR A 222 -0.26 20.71 17.77
CA THR A 222 0.01 20.38 19.16
C THR A 222 1.17 19.40 19.27
N MET A 223 1.99 19.59 20.29
CA MET A 223 3.11 18.69 20.61
C MET A 223 2.59 17.40 21.29
N PRO A 224 3.14 16.25 20.95
CA PRO A 224 4.16 16.02 19.92
C PRO A 224 3.61 16.15 18.51
N PHE A 225 4.37 16.81 17.64
CA PHE A 225 3.98 16.92 16.22
C PHE A 225 3.88 15.54 15.58
N HIS A 226 2.85 15.34 14.77
CA HIS A 226 2.67 14.10 14.00
C HIS A 226 2.08 14.39 12.62
N LEU A 227 2.28 13.46 11.69
CA LEU A 227 1.65 13.52 10.38
C LEU A 227 0.14 13.30 10.50
N PRO A 228 -0.68 13.96 9.67
CA PRO A 228 -2.13 13.72 9.63
C PRO A 228 -2.46 12.25 9.44
N ILE A 229 -3.37 11.73 10.25
CA ILE A 229 -3.81 10.33 10.21
C ILE A 229 -5.31 10.23 10.48
N CYS A 230 -6.01 9.37 9.75
CA CYS A 230 -7.43 9.08 9.97
C CYS A 230 -7.73 7.60 9.85
N GLU A 231 -8.90 7.19 10.33
CA GLU A 231 -9.41 5.83 10.12
C GLU A 231 -9.94 5.69 8.68
N ILE A 232 -9.65 4.55 8.04
CA ILE A 232 -10.21 4.20 6.74
C ILE A 232 -11.65 3.72 6.93
N ASN A 233 -12.59 4.31 6.18
CA ASN A 233 -13.96 3.83 6.18
C ASN A 233 -14.05 2.47 5.47
N PRO A 234 -14.41 1.37 6.18
CA PRO A 234 -14.39 0.01 5.61
C PRO A 234 -15.43 -0.21 4.51
N HIS A 235 -16.48 0.61 4.47
CA HIS A 235 -17.62 0.47 3.54
C HIS A 235 -17.49 1.35 2.30
N ARG A 236 -16.46 2.18 2.21
CA ARG A 236 -16.22 3.10 1.09
C ARG A 236 -14.85 2.84 0.46
N ASN A 237 -14.68 3.28 -0.78
CA ASN A 237 -13.36 3.21 -1.39
C ASN A 237 -12.39 4.19 -0.71
N LEU A 238 -11.10 3.89 -0.79
CA LEU A 238 -10.06 4.67 -0.12
C LEU A 238 -9.95 6.11 -0.64
N LEU A 239 -10.31 6.36 -1.91
CA LEU A 239 -10.33 7.73 -2.45
C LEU A 239 -11.40 8.59 -1.79
N SER A 240 -12.53 8.01 -1.38
CA SER A 240 -13.54 8.73 -0.60
C SER A 240 -13.03 9.09 0.78
N THR A 241 -12.32 8.18 1.44
CA THR A 241 -11.65 8.47 2.73
C THR A 241 -10.64 9.59 2.57
N LEU A 242 -9.75 9.50 1.55
CA LEU A 242 -8.78 10.55 1.27
C LEU A 242 -9.45 11.91 0.99
N HIS A 243 -10.48 11.93 0.14
CA HIS A 243 -11.20 13.17 -0.20
C HIS A 243 -11.83 13.83 1.02
N ASN A 244 -12.53 13.06 1.86
CA ASN A 244 -13.16 13.58 3.06
C ASN A 244 -12.12 14.07 4.07
N PHE A 245 -11.02 13.34 4.24
CA PHE A 245 -9.96 13.75 5.13
C PHE A 245 -9.26 15.03 4.63
N MET A 246 -9.03 15.17 3.33
CA MET A 246 -8.50 16.43 2.77
C MET A 246 -9.46 17.61 2.99
N LYS A 247 -10.79 17.41 2.94
CA LYS A 247 -11.77 18.44 3.31
C LYS A 247 -11.70 18.82 4.79
N GLU A 248 -11.48 17.85 5.66
CA GLU A 248 -11.31 18.10 7.09
C GLU A 248 -10.06 18.93 7.36
N LEU A 249 -8.96 18.63 6.67
CA LEU A 249 -7.68 19.33 6.82
C LEU A 249 -7.66 20.74 6.22
N PHE A 250 -8.42 21.01 5.16
CA PHE A 250 -8.33 22.24 4.36
C PHE A 250 -9.68 22.94 4.11
N GLY A 251 -10.77 22.42 4.66
CA GLY A 251 -12.13 22.94 4.40
C GLY A 251 -12.71 22.45 3.07
N ASN A 252 -13.95 22.84 2.79
CA ASN A 252 -14.71 22.38 1.61
C ASN A 252 -14.12 22.84 0.26
N GLY A 253 -13.32 23.89 0.25
CA GLY A 253 -12.64 24.43 -0.93
C GLY A 253 -11.24 23.87 -1.16
N VAL A 254 -11.01 22.60 -0.90
CA VAL A 254 -9.68 21.98 -1.03
C VAL A 254 -9.08 22.28 -2.40
N ALA A 255 -7.90 22.91 -2.41
CA ALA A 255 -7.14 23.16 -3.64
C ALA A 255 -6.76 21.86 -4.37
N GLN A 256 -6.51 21.97 -5.68
CA GLN A 256 -6.08 20.83 -6.47
C GLN A 256 -4.78 20.23 -5.90
N HIS A 257 -4.86 18.99 -5.52
CA HIS A 257 -3.75 18.22 -4.98
C HIS A 257 -3.54 16.92 -5.75
N LYS A 258 -2.36 16.33 -5.61
CA LYS A 258 -1.99 15.10 -6.30
C LYS A 258 -1.54 14.05 -5.30
N PRO A 259 -2.27 12.94 -5.14
CA PRO A 259 -1.73 11.74 -4.51
C PRO A 259 -0.69 11.10 -5.45
N HIS A 260 0.47 10.74 -4.91
CA HIS A 260 1.58 10.15 -5.67
C HIS A 260 1.64 8.63 -5.51
N GLY A 261 1.32 8.12 -4.32
CA GLY A 261 1.38 6.71 -3.96
C GLY A 261 1.86 6.49 -2.53
N ILE A 262 2.16 5.25 -2.22
CA ILE A 262 2.48 4.79 -0.87
C ILE A 262 3.98 4.96 -0.59
N LEU A 263 4.31 5.57 0.55
CA LEU A 263 5.66 5.71 1.09
C LEU A 263 5.99 4.63 2.12
N SER A 264 4.99 4.13 2.86
CA SER A 264 5.15 3.12 3.90
C SER A 264 3.88 2.30 4.04
N LEU A 265 4.06 1.04 4.39
CA LEU A 265 3.01 0.08 4.71
C LEU A 265 3.33 -0.57 6.05
N GLU A 266 2.51 -0.34 7.05
CA GLU A 266 2.58 -0.98 8.37
C GLU A 266 1.41 -1.96 8.49
N PHE A 267 1.68 -3.18 8.95
CA PHE A 267 0.69 -4.28 9.00
C PHE A 267 0.85 -5.10 10.28
N SER A 268 -0.25 -5.44 10.94
CA SER A 268 -0.19 -6.08 12.24
C SER A 268 0.08 -7.59 12.18
N GLY A 269 -0.46 -8.32 11.24
CA GLY A 269 -0.27 -9.77 11.15
C GLY A 269 -0.64 -10.53 12.44
N GLY A 270 -1.69 -10.10 13.14
CA GLY A 270 -2.20 -10.76 14.34
C GLY A 270 -1.56 -10.34 15.67
N GLN A 271 -0.45 -9.62 15.66
CA GLN A 271 0.17 -9.09 16.89
C GLN A 271 -0.54 -7.80 17.34
N GLY A 272 -1.59 -7.91 18.15
CA GLY A 272 -2.36 -6.76 18.63
C GLY A 272 -3.53 -6.35 17.72
N GLY A 273 -3.96 -7.22 16.82
CA GLY A 273 -5.09 -7.04 15.90
C GLY A 273 -4.72 -7.33 14.44
N ASP A 274 -5.64 -7.08 13.52
CA ASP A 274 -5.45 -7.25 12.08
C ASP A 274 -5.48 -5.89 11.36
N GLY A 275 -4.88 -4.89 11.96
CA GLY A 275 -4.87 -3.52 11.45
C GLY A 275 -3.83 -3.30 10.35
N LEU A 276 -4.00 -2.17 9.66
CA LEU A 276 -3.19 -1.71 8.55
C LEU A 276 -3.00 -0.19 8.66
N CYS A 277 -1.80 0.33 8.37
CA CYS A 277 -1.59 1.75 8.13
C CYS A 277 -0.88 1.96 6.79
N LEU A 278 -1.55 2.68 5.89
CA LEU A 278 -0.97 3.14 4.63
C LEU A 278 -0.52 4.59 4.77
N THR A 279 0.75 4.88 4.51
CA THR A 279 1.24 6.26 4.44
C THR A 279 1.31 6.71 2.99
N LEU A 280 0.51 7.73 2.64
CA LEU A 280 0.37 8.24 1.29
C LEU A 280 1.06 9.59 1.13
N LEU A 281 1.84 9.75 0.04
CA LEU A 281 2.42 11.03 -0.33
C LEU A 281 1.42 11.85 -1.15
N VAL A 282 1.13 13.06 -0.70
CA VAL A 282 0.25 14.02 -1.39
C VAL A 282 0.98 15.35 -1.56
N SER A 283 0.84 16.00 -2.71
CA SER A 283 1.41 17.32 -2.91
C SER A 283 0.40 18.32 -3.46
N PHE A 284 0.54 19.58 -3.04
CA PHE A 284 -0.10 20.71 -3.68
C PHE A 284 0.83 21.36 -4.71
N LYS A 285 0.25 21.90 -5.79
CA LYS A 285 0.96 22.78 -6.73
C LYS A 285 0.98 24.22 -6.25
N LEU A 286 -0.07 24.63 -5.53
CA LEU A 286 -0.17 25.94 -4.93
C LEU A 286 0.77 26.06 -3.73
N PRO A 287 1.34 27.25 -3.48
CA PRO A 287 2.21 27.47 -2.33
C PRO A 287 1.43 27.43 -1.00
N VAL A 288 2.16 27.26 0.09
CA VAL A 288 1.63 27.14 1.45
C VAL A 288 0.65 28.28 1.79
N GLU A 289 0.95 29.50 1.33
CA GLU A 289 0.16 30.69 1.59
C GLU A 289 -1.25 30.64 0.96
N ASP A 290 -1.41 29.87 -0.12
CA ASP A 290 -2.69 29.68 -0.82
C ASP A 290 -3.44 28.41 -0.41
N VAL A 291 -2.85 27.62 0.50
CA VAL A 291 -3.41 26.37 1.03
C VAL A 291 -3.38 26.40 2.55
N PRO A 292 -4.15 27.28 3.19
CA PRO A 292 -4.20 27.35 4.64
C PRO A 292 -4.82 26.06 5.20
N ALA A 293 -4.18 25.48 6.19
CA ALA A 293 -4.74 24.35 6.93
C ALA A 293 -5.81 24.83 7.92
N THR A 294 -6.78 23.95 8.22
CA THR A 294 -7.80 24.24 9.22
C THR A 294 -7.34 23.81 10.62
N GLY A 295 -7.58 24.68 11.57
CA GLY A 295 -7.69 24.56 13.02
C GLY A 295 -6.65 23.77 13.82
N LYS A 296 -6.28 22.57 13.43
CA LYS A 296 -5.43 21.67 14.23
C LYS A 296 -4.13 21.26 13.54
N PHE A 297 -3.85 21.86 12.39
CA PHE A 297 -2.68 21.52 11.59
C PHE A 297 -1.95 22.76 11.13
N ILE A 298 -0.62 22.67 11.05
CA ILE A 298 0.27 23.73 10.60
C ILE A 298 1.27 23.22 9.56
N TRP A 299 1.77 24.14 8.74
CA TRP A 299 2.85 23.86 7.81
C TRP A 299 4.21 23.98 8.49
N HIS A 300 4.94 22.88 8.53
CA HIS A 300 6.28 22.77 9.10
C HIS A 300 7.34 22.76 8.01
N GLU A 301 8.34 23.64 8.08
CA GLU A 301 9.45 23.71 7.12
C GLU A 301 10.38 22.52 7.30
N LEU A 302 10.67 21.80 6.21
CA LEU A 302 11.61 20.66 6.24
C LEU A 302 13.05 21.12 6.02
N PRO A 303 14.03 20.51 6.73
CA PRO A 303 15.44 20.63 6.42
C PRO A 303 15.73 20.18 4.97
N GLU A 304 16.77 20.75 4.34
CA GLU A 304 17.10 20.55 2.92
C GLU A 304 17.27 19.07 2.54
N ASN A 305 17.91 18.29 3.38
CA ASN A 305 18.13 16.85 3.16
C ASN A 305 16.80 16.08 3.06
N LEU A 306 15.85 16.35 3.96
CA LEU A 306 14.52 15.73 3.95
C LEU A 306 13.65 16.26 2.81
N ALA A 307 13.72 17.56 2.55
CA ALA A 307 13.03 18.18 1.42
C ALA A 307 13.48 17.55 0.09
N THR A 308 14.78 17.32 -0.10
CA THR A 308 15.33 16.63 -1.26
C THR A 308 14.83 15.18 -1.35
N SER A 309 14.86 14.44 -0.23
CA SER A 309 14.42 13.06 -0.16
C SER A 309 12.92 12.91 -0.48
N ILE A 310 12.06 13.78 0.06
CA ILE A 310 10.62 13.80 -0.27
C ILE A 310 10.41 14.21 -1.73
N THR A 311 11.10 15.24 -2.20
CA THR A 311 10.96 15.73 -3.58
C THR A 311 11.35 14.65 -4.60
N SER A 312 12.32 13.81 -4.30
CA SER A 312 12.70 12.66 -5.14
C SER A 312 11.61 11.61 -5.28
N ARG A 313 10.59 11.61 -4.39
CA ARG A 313 9.42 10.71 -4.45
C ARG A 313 8.24 11.28 -5.21
N LEU A 314 8.25 12.55 -5.57
CA LEU A 314 7.13 13.19 -6.29
C LEU A 314 7.01 12.80 -7.78
N PRO A 315 8.10 12.49 -8.52
CA PRO A 315 7.96 12.03 -9.91
C PRO A 315 7.17 10.73 -10.02
N ARG A 316 6.65 10.48 -11.22
CA ARG A 316 5.93 9.24 -11.53
C ARG A 316 6.83 8.02 -11.26
N ASN A 317 6.26 6.95 -10.72
CA ASN A 317 6.90 5.68 -10.35
C ASN A 317 7.85 5.73 -9.14
N MET A 318 8.03 6.87 -8.48
CA MET A 318 8.93 6.99 -7.33
C MET A 318 8.28 6.66 -5.97
N THR A 319 7.01 6.29 -5.99
CA THR A 319 6.23 5.73 -4.88
C THR A 319 5.52 4.46 -5.33
N VAL A 320 5.16 3.56 -4.42
CA VAL A 320 4.36 2.39 -4.76
C VAL A 320 2.96 2.85 -5.16
N PRO A 321 2.47 2.49 -6.36
CA PRO A 321 1.14 2.88 -6.79
C PRO A 321 0.04 2.33 -5.88
N LEU A 322 -1.02 3.11 -5.72
CA LEU A 322 -2.26 2.70 -5.09
C LEU A 322 -3.36 2.74 -6.14
N ASN A 323 -3.90 1.59 -6.49
CA ASN A 323 -5.01 1.45 -7.42
C ASN A 323 -6.31 1.23 -6.64
N VAL A 324 -7.31 2.05 -6.90
CA VAL A 324 -8.66 1.82 -6.36
C VAL A 324 -9.50 1.16 -7.43
N ILE A 325 -9.86 -0.11 -7.20
CA ILE A 325 -10.71 -0.91 -8.08
C ILE A 325 -12.17 -0.47 -7.83
N ARG A 326 -12.92 -0.31 -8.91
CA ARG A 326 -14.36 0.04 -8.88
C ARG A 326 -15.22 -1.20 -8.99
#